data_f74dfc031e581016635e2018546c6b33
#
_entry.id   f74dfc031e581016635e2018546c6b33
#
_cell.length_a   1.000
_cell.length_b   1.000
_cell.length_c   1.000
_cell.angle_alpha   90.00
_cell.angle_beta   90.00
_cell.angle_gamma   90.00
#
_symmetry.space_group_name_H-M   'P 1'
#
loop_
_entity.id
_entity.type
_entity.pdbx_description
1 polymer ?
#
loop_
_entity_poly.entity_id
_entity_poly.type
_entity_poly.pdbx_seq_one_letter_code
_entity_poly.pdbx_strand_id
1 'polypeptide(L)'
;MKKNNKIKIENLDIFLSFLLLGFTSFGGPIAHIGYFRNFFVKQKKWLDEKTYADFVSLCNFLPGPSSSQVGISIGYYFKGIKGAILAWMGFTMPSVIILMLFGYAILNYDNSIHQGVLKGLKAIVVIIVFQAILGMSK
;
A
#
# COMPACT_ATOMS: atom_id res chain seq x y z
N MET A 1 30.58 -3.16 -19.35
CA MET A 1 30.09 -2.03 -18.54
C MET A 1 28.74 -1.58 -19.09
N LYS A 2 27.61 -2.00 -18.47
CA LYS A 2 26.26 -1.51 -18.86
C LYS A 2 26.09 -0.09 -18.34
N LYS A 3 25.95 0.85 -19.26
CA LYS A 3 25.64 2.25 -19.01
C LYS A 3 24.34 2.33 -18.22
N ASN A 4 24.40 2.55 -16.89
CA ASN A 4 23.24 2.87 -16.07
C ASN A 4 22.73 4.22 -16.54
N ASN A 5 21.73 4.21 -17.42
CA ASN A 5 20.87 5.38 -17.61
C ASN A 5 20.15 5.60 -16.27
N LYS A 6 20.73 6.47 -15.44
CA LYS A 6 20.06 6.92 -14.20
C LYS A 6 18.78 7.62 -14.62
N ILE A 7 17.67 6.91 -14.59
CA ILE A 7 16.34 7.48 -14.72
C ILE A 7 16.26 8.54 -13.62
N LYS A 8 16.11 9.81 -14.01
CA LYS A 8 16.00 10.93 -13.08
C LYS A 8 14.58 10.90 -12.49
N ILE A 9 14.40 10.11 -11.44
CA ILE A 9 13.13 10.00 -10.74
C ILE A 9 12.97 11.22 -9.85
N GLU A 10 11.90 11.96 -10.02
CA GLU A 10 11.58 13.12 -9.20
C GLU A 10 10.71 12.73 -8.00
N ASN A 11 10.64 13.61 -7.01
CA ASN A 11 9.82 13.37 -5.82
C ASN A 11 8.34 13.21 -6.18
N LEU A 12 7.87 13.95 -7.18
CA LEU A 12 6.51 13.89 -7.68
C LEU A 12 6.20 12.56 -8.36
N ASP A 13 7.17 11.98 -9.08
CA ASP A 13 7.01 10.67 -9.72
C ASP A 13 6.78 9.57 -8.70
N ILE A 14 7.50 9.62 -7.57
CA ILE A 14 7.33 8.67 -6.47
C ILE A 14 5.92 8.82 -5.88
N PHE A 15 5.54 10.04 -5.51
CA PHE A 15 4.23 10.31 -4.92
C PHE A 15 3.08 9.87 -5.84
N LEU A 16 3.09 10.29 -7.11
CA LEU A 16 2.04 9.95 -8.08
C LEU A 16 1.97 8.45 -8.38
N SER A 17 3.12 7.78 -8.43
CA SER A 17 3.17 6.32 -8.62
C SER A 17 2.51 5.58 -7.47
N PHE A 18 2.81 5.96 -6.24
CA PHE A 18 2.21 5.37 -5.05
C PHE A 18 0.75 5.79 -4.86
N LEU A 19 0.38 7.00 -5.26
CA LEU A 19 -1.02 7.47 -5.27
C LEU A 19 -1.86 6.60 -6.22
N LEU A 20 -1.38 6.38 -7.44
CA LEU A 20 -2.03 5.50 -8.41
C LEU A 20 -2.18 4.07 -7.86
N LEU A 21 -1.12 3.53 -7.26
CA LEU A 21 -1.16 2.21 -6.64
C LEU A 21 -2.11 2.17 -5.45
N GLY A 22 -2.21 3.23 -4.65
CA GLY A 22 -3.16 3.34 -3.55
C GLY A 22 -4.62 3.29 -3.98
N PHE A 23 -4.94 3.79 -5.19
CA PHE A 23 -6.29 3.67 -5.78
C PHE A 23 -6.56 2.34 -6.46
N THR A 24 -5.54 1.69 -7.01
CA THR A 24 -5.71 0.53 -7.90
C THR A 24 -5.37 -0.81 -7.27
N SER A 25 -4.65 -0.83 -6.15
CA SER A 25 -4.19 -2.06 -5.52
C SER A 25 -5.20 -2.58 -4.51
N PHE A 26 -5.91 -3.64 -4.86
CA PHE A 26 -6.85 -4.34 -3.98
C PHE A 26 -6.33 -5.75 -3.66
N GLY A 27 -6.76 -6.33 -2.52
CA GLY A 27 -6.52 -7.74 -2.20
C GLY A 27 -5.51 -8.01 -1.08
N GLY A 28 -5.13 -6.99 -0.32
CA GLY A 28 -4.27 -7.12 0.86
C GLY A 28 -2.77 -7.20 0.58
N PRO A 29 -1.94 -7.46 1.61
CA PRO A 29 -0.47 -7.29 1.53
C PRO A 29 0.21 -8.10 0.43
N ILE A 30 -0.20 -9.33 0.20
CA ILE A 30 0.39 -10.20 -0.82
C ILE A 30 0.10 -9.67 -2.22
N ALA A 31 -1.14 -9.23 -2.46
CA ALA A 31 -1.53 -8.62 -3.73
C ALA A 31 -0.77 -7.30 -3.96
N HIS A 32 -0.63 -6.45 -2.94
CA HIS A 32 0.11 -5.19 -3.03
C HIS A 32 1.57 -5.42 -3.46
N ILE A 33 2.25 -6.41 -2.90
CA ILE A 33 3.60 -6.78 -3.31
C ILE A 33 3.62 -7.18 -4.80
N GLY A 34 2.61 -7.93 -5.27
CA GLY A 34 2.47 -8.27 -6.69
C GLY A 34 2.28 -7.04 -7.58
N TYR A 35 1.43 -6.08 -7.17
CA TYR A 35 1.23 -4.81 -7.89
C TYR A 35 2.49 -3.97 -7.95
N PHE A 36 3.23 -3.84 -6.83
CA PHE A 36 4.49 -3.08 -6.78
C PHE A 36 5.55 -3.69 -7.72
N ARG A 37 5.69 -5.03 -7.73
CA ARG A 37 6.59 -5.71 -8.66
C ARG A 37 6.21 -5.41 -10.10
N ASN A 38 4.94 -5.58 -10.46
CA ASN A 38 4.48 -5.33 -11.81
C ASN A 38 4.73 -3.87 -12.23
N PHE A 39 4.46 -2.92 -11.36
CA PHE A 39 4.59 -1.50 -11.65
C PHE A 39 6.05 -1.05 -11.70
N PHE A 40 6.84 -1.28 -10.64
CA PHE A 40 8.19 -0.74 -10.52
C PHE A 40 9.24 -1.54 -11.29
N VAL A 41 9.06 -2.86 -11.40
CA VAL A 41 10.03 -3.72 -12.09
C VAL A 41 9.66 -3.92 -13.55
N LYS A 42 8.42 -4.33 -13.86
CA LYS A 42 8.04 -4.68 -15.24
C LYS A 42 7.66 -3.47 -16.08
N GLN A 43 6.81 -2.56 -15.58
CA GLN A 43 6.30 -1.43 -16.36
C GLN A 43 7.27 -0.26 -16.35
N LYS A 44 7.58 0.31 -15.19
CA LYS A 44 8.47 1.47 -15.05
C LYS A 44 9.95 1.13 -15.20
N LYS A 45 10.33 -0.13 -14.92
CA LYS A 45 11.73 -0.59 -14.95
C LYS A 45 12.65 0.28 -14.08
N TRP A 46 12.13 0.77 -12.97
CA TRP A 46 12.87 1.56 -12.00
C TRP A 46 13.75 0.69 -11.12
N LEU A 47 13.32 -0.56 -10.88
CA LEU A 47 14.01 -1.56 -10.09
C LEU A 47 14.26 -2.81 -10.94
N ASP A 48 15.36 -3.49 -10.65
CA ASP A 48 15.60 -4.85 -11.12
C ASP A 48 14.94 -5.88 -10.19
N GLU A 49 14.72 -7.08 -10.69
CA GLU A 49 14.06 -8.16 -9.95
C GLU A 49 14.79 -8.52 -8.65
N LYS A 50 16.11 -8.49 -8.67
CA LYS A 50 16.93 -8.85 -7.51
C LYS A 50 16.74 -7.85 -6.39
N THR A 51 16.93 -6.57 -6.66
CA THR A 51 16.74 -5.48 -5.67
C THR A 51 15.33 -5.50 -5.10
N TYR A 52 14.32 -5.74 -5.94
CA TYR A 52 12.94 -5.85 -5.47
C TYR A 52 12.74 -7.05 -4.54
N ALA A 53 13.27 -8.22 -4.90
CA ALA A 53 13.20 -9.43 -4.07
C ALA A 53 13.91 -9.25 -2.73
N ASP A 54 15.04 -8.54 -2.70
CA ASP A 54 15.78 -8.21 -1.48
C ASP A 54 14.94 -7.36 -0.53
N PHE A 55 14.20 -6.35 -1.05
CA PHE A 55 13.27 -5.55 -0.24
C PHE A 55 12.13 -6.39 0.34
N VAL A 56 11.51 -7.23 -0.49
CA VAL A 56 10.42 -8.10 -0.02
C VAL A 56 10.91 -9.06 1.06
N SER A 57 12.07 -9.66 0.86
CA SER A 57 12.68 -10.57 1.83
C SER A 57 12.96 -9.86 3.16
N LEU A 58 13.62 -8.70 3.11
CA LEU A 58 13.90 -7.91 4.31
C LEU A 58 12.64 -7.54 5.07
N CYS A 59 11.62 -7.05 4.37
CA CYS A 59 10.37 -6.62 4.98
C CYS A 59 9.55 -7.79 5.57
N ASN A 60 9.70 -9.00 5.05
CA ASN A 60 9.05 -10.17 5.62
C ASN A 60 9.69 -10.66 6.93
N PHE A 61 10.95 -10.29 7.19
CA PHE A 61 11.61 -10.56 8.47
C PHE A 61 11.26 -9.53 9.56
N LEU A 62 10.84 -8.33 9.15
CA LEU A 62 10.50 -7.27 10.09
C LEU A 62 9.05 -7.42 10.58
N PRO A 63 8.79 -7.19 11.88
CA PRO A 63 7.42 -7.16 12.36
C PRO A 63 6.66 -5.98 11.78
N GLY A 64 5.43 -6.21 11.29
CA GLY A 64 4.56 -5.16 10.75
C GLY A 64 3.99 -5.46 9.37
N PRO A 65 3.25 -4.51 8.77
CA PRO A 65 2.60 -4.68 7.47
C PRO A 65 3.62 -4.67 6.33
N SER A 66 4.02 -5.85 5.86
CA SER A 66 5.10 -6.02 4.87
C SER A 66 4.90 -5.21 3.58
N SER A 67 3.67 -5.05 3.11
CA SER A 67 3.41 -4.26 1.90
C SER A 67 3.75 -2.78 2.06
N SER A 68 3.38 -2.17 3.21
CA SER A 68 3.73 -0.78 3.50
C SER A 68 5.23 -0.61 3.67
N GLN A 69 5.90 -1.58 4.32
CA GLN A 69 7.35 -1.58 4.50
C GLN A 69 8.08 -1.66 3.15
N VAL A 70 7.62 -2.52 2.23
CA VAL A 70 8.17 -2.61 0.85
C VAL A 70 7.98 -1.28 0.11
N GLY A 71 6.80 -0.66 0.19
CA GLY A 71 6.55 0.63 -0.43
C GLY A 71 7.48 1.74 0.11
N ILE A 72 7.64 1.80 1.43
CA ILE A 72 8.55 2.74 2.11
C ILE A 72 10.01 2.47 1.67
N SER A 73 10.43 1.20 1.60
CA SER A 73 11.78 0.82 1.17
C SER A 73 12.07 1.25 -0.26
N ILE A 74 11.11 1.09 -1.17
CA ILE A 74 11.22 1.57 -2.56
C ILE A 74 11.39 3.09 -2.59
N GLY A 75 10.56 3.83 -1.87
CA GLY A 75 10.65 5.28 -1.77
C GLY A 75 11.99 5.74 -1.20
N TYR A 76 12.45 5.09 -0.13
CA TYR A 76 13.74 5.36 0.50
C TYR A 76 14.92 5.10 -0.44
N TYR A 77 14.88 4.03 -1.19
CA TYR A 77 15.93 3.68 -2.15
C TYR A 77 16.19 4.77 -3.19
N PHE A 78 15.12 5.44 -3.65
CA PHE A 78 15.25 6.49 -4.69
C PHE A 78 15.59 7.86 -4.13
N LYS A 79 15.01 8.27 -3.01
CA LYS A 79 15.08 9.66 -2.48
C LYS A 79 15.29 9.74 -0.96
N GLY A 80 15.78 8.66 -0.33
CA GLY A 80 15.99 8.63 1.10
C GLY A 80 14.70 8.86 1.89
N ILE A 81 14.80 9.50 3.04
CA ILE A 81 13.67 9.74 3.94
C ILE A 81 12.51 10.49 3.26
N LYS A 82 12.81 11.47 2.41
CA LYS A 82 11.77 12.21 1.66
C LYS A 82 10.99 11.29 0.73
N GLY A 83 11.68 10.39 0.00
CA GLY A 83 11.03 9.41 -0.85
C GLY A 83 10.20 8.41 -0.07
N ALA A 84 10.66 7.98 1.09
CA ALA A 84 9.94 7.07 1.99
C ALA A 84 8.61 7.69 2.45
N ILE A 85 8.63 8.94 2.90
CA ILE A 85 7.44 9.68 3.34
C ILE A 85 6.46 9.85 2.18
N LEU A 86 6.95 10.26 0.99
CA LEU A 86 6.11 10.46 -0.19
C LEU A 86 5.47 9.16 -0.68
N ALA A 87 6.19 8.04 -0.63
CA ALA A 87 5.65 6.73 -0.97
C ALA A 87 4.54 6.31 0.02
N TRP A 88 4.79 6.46 1.32
CA TRP A 88 3.82 6.16 2.36
C TRP A 88 2.57 7.04 2.24
N MET A 89 2.74 8.35 2.11
CA MET A 89 1.62 9.28 1.95
C MET A 89 0.83 8.98 0.68
N GLY A 90 1.49 8.82 -0.46
CA GLY A 90 0.82 8.53 -1.73
C GLY A 90 -0.01 7.25 -1.67
N PHE A 91 0.52 6.19 -1.07
CA PHE A 91 -0.19 4.92 -0.97
C PHE A 91 -1.34 4.93 0.04
N THR A 92 -1.20 5.66 1.14
CA THR A 92 -2.19 5.66 2.25
C THR A 92 -3.29 6.71 2.06
N MET A 93 -2.98 7.88 1.48
CA MET A 93 -3.92 9.00 1.35
C MET A 93 -5.25 8.63 0.67
N PRO A 94 -5.29 7.86 -0.44
CA PRO A 94 -6.55 7.49 -1.06
C PRO A 94 -7.52 6.79 -0.10
N SER A 95 -7.02 5.83 0.66
CA SER A 95 -7.84 5.08 1.62
C SER A 95 -8.33 5.96 2.76
N VAL A 96 -7.48 6.84 3.29
CA VAL A 96 -7.85 7.79 4.36
C VAL A 96 -8.95 8.73 3.88
N ILE A 97 -8.81 9.31 2.69
CA ILE A 97 -9.80 10.24 2.13
C ILE A 97 -11.14 9.53 1.91
N ILE A 98 -11.12 8.34 1.32
CA ILE A 98 -12.34 7.55 1.07
C ILE A 98 -13.04 7.21 2.39
N LEU A 99 -12.30 6.77 3.41
CA LEU A 99 -12.86 6.46 4.72
C LEU A 99 -13.41 7.69 5.43
N MET A 100 -12.75 8.85 5.34
CA MET A 100 -13.26 10.10 5.90
C MET A 100 -14.55 10.54 5.22
N LEU A 101 -14.62 10.50 3.89
CA LEU A 101 -15.83 10.84 3.13
C LEU A 101 -16.98 9.90 3.46
N PHE A 102 -16.68 8.61 3.56
CA PHE A 102 -17.67 7.58 3.93
C PHE A 102 -18.19 7.81 5.35
N GLY A 103 -17.30 8.07 6.33
CA GLY A 103 -17.70 8.39 7.71
C GLY A 103 -18.55 9.65 7.78
N TYR A 104 -18.18 10.70 7.05
CA TYR A 104 -18.95 11.95 6.99
C TYR A 104 -20.34 11.72 6.36
N ALA A 105 -20.40 10.95 5.28
CA ALA A 105 -21.65 10.59 4.63
C ALA A 105 -22.60 9.84 5.58
N ILE A 106 -22.09 8.86 6.32
CA ILE A 106 -22.88 8.10 7.29
C ILE A 106 -23.44 9.00 8.39
N LEU A 107 -22.64 9.94 8.91
CA LEU A 107 -23.08 10.82 10.00
C LEU A 107 -24.22 11.78 9.59
N ASN A 108 -24.30 12.12 8.30
CA ASN A 108 -25.32 13.05 7.78
C ASN A 108 -26.57 12.36 7.21
N TYR A 109 -26.59 11.04 7.11
CA TYR A 109 -27.74 10.27 6.64
C TYR A 109 -28.57 9.71 7.82
N ASP A 110 -29.87 9.50 7.57
CA ASP A 110 -30.89 9.13 8.53
C ASP A 110 -30.54 7.86 9.35
N ASN A 111 -30.93 7.84 10.63
CA ASN A 111 -30.54 6.88 11.67
C ASN A 111 -30.71 5.38 11.32
N SER A 112 -31.64 5.03 10.45
CA SER A 112 -31.94 3.62 10.10
C SER A 112 -30.87 3.00 9.19
N ILE A 113 -30.35 3.75 8.22
CA ILE A 113 -29.27 3.29 7.31
C ILE A 113 -27.95 3.20 8.08
N HIS A 114 -27.69 4.16 8.97
CA HIS A 114 -26.51 4.22 9.82
C HIS A 114 -26.32 2.93 10.64
N GLN A 115 -27.37 2.47 11.34
CA GLN A 115 -27.29 1.27 12.15
C GLN A 115 -27.05 -0.01 11.33
N GLY A 116 -27.65 -0.13 10.15
CA GLY A 116 -27.46 -1.28 9.25
C GLY A 116 -26.03 -1.37 8.74
N VAL A 117 -25.47 -0.25 8.26
CA VAL A 117 -24.10 -0.17 7.75
C VAL A 117 -23.08 -0.46 8.85
N LEU A 118 -23.25 0.12 10.05
CA LEU A 118 -22.36 -0.15 11.17
C LEU A 118 -22.39 -1.61 11.64
N LYS A 119 -23.57 -2.24 11.67
CA LYS A 119 -23.69 -3.67 11.99
C LYS A 119 -22.97 -4.53 10.94
N GLY A 120 -23.14 -4.22 9.66
CA GLY A 120 -22.46 -4.91 8.56
C GLY A 120 -20.92 -4.78 8.64
N LEU A 121 -20.41 -3.56 8.86
CA LEU A 121 -18.97 -3.32 9.03
C LEU A 121 -18.39 -4.07 10.24
N LYS A 122 -19.09 -4.06 11.38
CA LYS A 122 -18.65 -4.83 12.57
C LYS A 122 -18.57 -6.33 12.28
N ALA A 123 -19.53 -6.90 11.56
CA ALA A 123 -19.50 -8.32 11.18
C ALA A 123 -18.29 -8.64 10.28
N ILE A 124 -18.00 -7.79 9.29
CA ILE A 124 -16.84 -7.95 8.40
C ILE A 124 -15.53 -7.89 9.20
N VAL A 125 -15.38 -6.93 10.14
CA VAL A 125 -14.19 -6.82 10.97
C VAL A 125 -13.94 -8.10 11.77
N VAL A 126 -14.98 -8.68 12.37
CA VAL A 126 -14.86 -9.96 13.12
C VAL A 126 -14.35 -11.08 12.21
N ILE A 127 -14.86 -11.20 11.00
CA ILE A 127 -14.43 -12.22 10.02
C ILE A 127 -12.97 -12.00 9.63
N ILE A 128 -12.56 -10.75 9.36
CA ILE A 128 -11.16 -10.43 8.99
C ILE A 128 -10.20 -10.74 10.13
N VAL A 129 -10.54 -10.37 11.37
CA VAL A 129 -9.71 -10.66 12.56
C VAL A 129 -9.59 -12.17 12.77
N PHE A 130 -10.68 -12.91 12.65
CA PHE A 130 -10.68 -14.37 12.77
C PHE A 130 -9.81 -15.01 11.69
N GLN A 131 -9.91 -14.55 10.45
CA GLN A 131 -9.06 -15.02 9.34
C GLN A 131 -7.58 -14.69 9.57
N ALA A 132 -7.25 -13.53 10.13
CA ALA A 132 -5.89 -13.15 10.46
C ALA A 132 -5.30 -14.06 11.55
N ILE A 133 -6.07 -14.38 12.59
CA ILE A 133 -5.65 -15.30 13.67
C ILE A 133 -5.40 -16.71 13.11
N LEU A 134 -6.29 -17.22 12.27
CA LEU A 134 -6.11 -18.53 11.62
C LEU A 134 -4.88 -18.55 10.69
N GLY A 135 -4.59 -17.42 10.02
CA GLY A 135 -3.40 -17.28 9.16
C GLY A 135 -2.08 -17.29 9.93
N MET A 136 -2.08 -16.77 11.16
CA MET A 136 -0.89 -16.79 12.05
C MET A 136 -0.71 -18.12 12.79
N SER A 137 -1.73 -18.97 12.83
CA SER A 137 -1.73 -20.27 13.50
C SER A 137 -1.14 -21.41 12.65
N LYS A 138 -0.79 -21.14 11.38
CA LYS A 138 -0.11 -22.08 10.47
C LYS A 138 1.36 -21.73 10.31
#